data_66b8c3a53b330ec83a02604a0a801b9f
#
_entry.id   66b8c3a53b330ec83a02604a0a801b9f
#
_cell.length_a   1.000
_cell.length_b   1.000
_cell.length_c   1.000
_cell.angle_alpha   90.00
_cell.angle_beta   90.00
_cell.angle_gamma   90.00
#
_symmetry.space_group_name_H-M   'P 1'
#
loop_
_entity.id
_entity.type
_entity.pdbx_description
1 polymer ?
#
loop_
_entity_poly.entity_id
_entity_poly.type
_entity_poly.pdbx_seq_one_letter_code
_entity_poly.pdbx_strand_id
1 'polypeptide(L)'
;MMPHPDDARALAAQMVCFGFDGLEVNAHCARMLDLGCGAVILFARNVASPAQVARLCAEMKRRVSPRKLLVMVDQEGGRVARFREPHFTTIPSAEAVGNAADAVHAARVVGDVVGKECRAVNVDMTLAPVVDVNTNPNNVVIGDRAFGTTPDAVGAAAGAFIRACQSRGVAACAKHWPGHGDTEEDTHAALAITKHSLARLRDVEIPPFVDAVKAGVASVLVAHVQVPGMEAPKSENDAEKTETSTPPASCSAAVVSFLRERVGFGGVVMSDDMEMGALANAPGGVGQCAVDGLHATVDLFLACHAERTQLEALDALRRAIERDVDGSGARRRATEARERLRALADAFVDGADAAEANARAIESSAGGTTREYVGAPEDARRVRDACGTTPRL
;
A
#
# COMPACT_ATOMS: atom_id res chain seq x y z
N MET A 1 2.19 1.65 32.15
CA MET A 1 3.56 1.18 31.82
C MET A 1 3.54 0.78 30.35
N MET A 2 4.37 1.40 29.54
CA MET A 2 4.46 1.00 28.11
C MET A 2 5.00 -0.45 28.05
N PRO A 3 4.40 -1.35 27.22
CA PRO A 3 4.92 -2.70 27.07
C PRO A 3 6.35 -2.66 26.56
N HIS A 4 7.17 -3.64 26.96
CA HIS A 4 8.52 -3.78 26.43
C HIS A 4 8.46 -3.91 24.90
N PRO A 5 9.32 -3.28 24.11
CA PRO A 5 9.25 -3.31 22.65
C PRO A 5 9.26 -4.72 22.04
N ASP A 6 9.77 -5.72 22.77
CA ASP A 6 9.78 -7.13 22.37
C ASP A 6 8.59 -7.93 22.93
N ASP A 7 7.65 -7.28 23.59
CA ASP A 7 6.37 -7.90 23.98
C ASP A 7 5.59 -8.29 22.74
N ALA A 8 4.98 -9.48 22.76
CA ALA A 8 4.20 -10.04 21.66
C ALA A 8 3.08 -9.09 21.21
N ARG A 9 2.47 -8.37 22.15
CA ARG A 9 1.43 -7.37 21.85
C ARG A 9 2.00 -6.18 21.10
N ALA A 10 3.15 -5.68 21.51
CA ALA A 10 3.81 -4.54 20.85
C ALA A 10 4.28 -4.92 19.44
N LEU A 11 4.85 -6.13 19.26
CA LEU A 11 5.24 -6.64 17.95
C LEU A 11 4.03 -6.79 17.03
N ALA A 12 2.96 -7.44 17.50
CA ALA A 12 1.74 -7.64 16.70
C ALA A 12 1.09 -6.32 16.29
N ALA A 13 0.97 -5.36 17.22
CA ALA A 13 0.33 -4.08 16.95
C ALA A 13 1.09 -3.28 15.86
N GLN A 14 2.42 -3.29 15.87
CA GLN A 14 3.21 -2.60 14.87
C GLN A 14 3.02 -3.16 13.45
N MET A 15 2.54 -4.39 13.31
CA MET A 15 2.26 -5.05 12.03
C MET A 15 0.83 -4.81 11.53
N VAL A 16 0.02 -4.01 12.21
CA VAL A 16 -1.36 -3.70 11.82
C VAL A 16 -1.46 -2.26 11.32
N CYS A 17 -2.00 -2.11 10.11
CA CYS A 17 -2.47 -0.86 9.55
C CYS A 17 -3.99 -0.81 9.70
N PHE A 18 -4.51 0.25 10.30
CA PHE A 18 -5.94 0.44 10.50
C PHE A 18 -6.47 1.64 9.72
N GLY A 19 -7.76 1.59 9.36
CA GLY A 19 -8.53 2.75 8.92
C GLY A 19 -9.62 3.07 9.94
N PHE A 20 -10.25 4.22 9.81
CA PHE A 20 -11.34 4.67 10.68
C PHE A 20 -12.26 5.64 9.95
N ASP A 21 -13.38 6.01 10.56
CA ASP A 21 -14.32 6.97 10.01
C ASP A 21 -14.17 8.35 10.67
N GLY A 22 -14.33 9.42 9.88
CA GLY A 22 -14.38 10.80 10.37
C GLY A 22 -13.13 11.62 10.10
N LEU A 23 -13.22 12.90 10.45
CA LEU A 23 -12.24 13.94 10.12
C LEU A 23 -11.27 14.27 11.27
N GLU A 24 -11.48 13.65 12.43
CA GLU A 24 -10.75 13.90 13.67
C GLU A 24 -10.41 12.57 14.36
N VAL A 25 -9.49 12.61 15.32
CA VAL A 25 -9.14 11.44 16.14
C VAL A 25 -10.33 11.10 17.05
N ASN A 26 -11.15 10.14 16.60
CA ASN A 26 -12.29 9.63 17.36
C ASN A 26 -11.89 8.50 18.32
N ALA A 27 -12.85 7.93 19.05
CA ALA A 27 -12.59 6.86 20.02
C ALA A 27 -11.97 5.60 19.38
N HIS A 28 -12.42 5.21 18.18
CA HIS A 28 -11.84 4.09 17.41
C HIS A 28 -10.37 4.36 17.05
N CYS A 29 -10.11 5.49 16.39
CA CYS A 29 -8.75 5.89 16.04
C CYS A 29 -7.84 5.95 17.28
N ALA A 30 -8.28 6.63 18.34
CA ALA A 30 -7.54 6.75 19.57
C ALA A 30 -7.17 5.39 20.17
N ARG A 31 -8.13 4.45 20.20
CA ARG A 31 -7.92 3.09 20.70
C ARG A 31 -6.84 2.34 19.90
N MET A 32 -6.90 2.37 18.57
CA MET A 32 -5.91 1.68 17.73
C MET A 32 -4.51 2.27 17.91
N LEU A 33 -4.40 3.59 18.03
CA LEU A 33 -3.14 4.27 18.33
C LEU A 33 -2.56 3.87 19.69
N ASP A 34 -3.42 3.79 20.72
CA ASP A 34 -3.05 3.41 22.09
C ASP A 34 -2.67 1.91 22.21
N LEU A 35 -3.26 1.05 21.38
CA LEU A 35 -2.86 -0.34 21.23
C LEU A 35 -1.47 -0.50 20.62
N GLY A 36 -0.94 0.52 19.96
CA GLY A 36 0.39 0.53 19.38
C GLY A 36 0.46 0.23 17.88
N CYS A 37 -0.67 0.29 17.15
CA CYS A 37 -0.67 0.07 15.70
C CYS A 37 0.38 0.90 14.99
N GLY A 38 1.07 0.27 14.02
CA GLY A 38 2.23 0.85 13.34
C GLY A 38 1.88 1.80 12.22
N ALA A 39 0.71 1.64 11.63
CA ALA A 39 0.28 2.41 10.47
C ALA A 39 -1.22 2.74 10.51
N VAL A 40 -1.61 3.80 9.80
CA VAL A 40 -2.98 4.20 9.53
C VAL A 40 -3.15 4.53 8.05
N ILE A 41 -4.28 4.13 7.47
CA ILE A 41 -4.65 4.46 6.10
C ILE A 41 -5.85 5.41 6.08
N LEU A 42 -5.73 6.49 5.28
CA LEU A 42 -6.78 7.48 5.09
C LEU A 42 -7.55 7.22 3.80
N PHE A 43 -8.86 7.43 3.88
CA PHE A 43 -9.80 7.36 2.77
C PHE A 43 -10.46 8.72 2.52
N ALA A 44 -11.27 8.83 1.47
CA ALA A 44 -12.02 10.08 1.19
C ALA A 44 -12.87 10.54 2.39
N ARG A 45 -13.36 9.61 3.22
CA ARG A 45 -14.14 9.90 4.45
C ARG A 45 -13.31 10.61 5.54
N ASN A 46 -11.99 10.67 5.38
CA ASN A 46 -11.09 11.35 6.31
C ASN A 46 -10.58 12.69 5.75
N VAL A 47 -11.08 13.15 4.60
CA VAL A 47 -10.54 14.30 3.87
C VAL A 47 -11.63 15.36 3.66
N ALA A 48 -11.43 16.55 4.23
CA ALA A 48 -12.27 17.71 4.00
C ALA A 48 -11.48 18.87 3.40
N SER A 49 -10.23 19.08 3.83
CA SER A 49 -9.33 20.11 3.30
C SER A 49 -7.87 19.75 3.62
N PRO A 50 -6.88 20.34 2.93
CA PRO A 50 -5.47 20.13 3.24
C PRO A 50 -5.11 20.46 4.69
N ALA A 51 -5.61 21.56 5.23
CA ALA A 51 -5.36 21.97 6.62
C ALA A 51 -5.95 20.97 7.62
N GLN A 52 -7.17 20.46 7.34
CA GLN A 52 -7.79 19.44 8.19
C GLN A 52 -6.99 18.14 8.18
N VAL A 53 -6.56 17.64 7.01
CA VAL A 53 -5.76 16.40 6.90
C VAL A 53 -4.42 16.56 7.60
N ALA A 54 -3.72 17.68 7.37
CA ALA A 54 -2.42 17.95 8.01
C ALA A 54 -2.54 17.94 9.54
N ARG A 55 -3.60 18.56 10.09
CA ARG A 55 -3.88 18.55 11.54
C ARG A 55 -4.20 17.16 12.06
N LEU A 56 -5.08 16.44 11.39
CA LEU A 56 -5.43 15.06 11.75
C LEU A 56 -4.18 14.17 11.85
N CYS A 57 -3.31 14.23 10.83
CA CYS A 57 -2.06 13.48 10.82
C CYS A 57 -1.10 13.91 11.94
N ALA A 58 -0.96 15.22 12.17
CA ALA A 58 -0.12 15.75 13.25
C ALA A 58 -0.63 15.31 14.64
N GLU A 59 -1.93 15.34 14.86
CA GLU A 59 -2.56 14.87 16.11
C GLU A 59 -2.30 13.39 16.36
N MET A 60 -2.50 12.53 15.34
CA MET A 60 -2.22 11.11 15.45
C MET A 60 -0.74 10.83 15.75
N LYS A 61 0.19 11.49 15.05
CA LYS A 61 1.64 11.38 15.28
C LYS A 61 2.04 11.86 16.67
N ARG A 62 1.47 12.96 17.14
CA ARG A 62 1.71 13.47 18.50
C ARG A 62 1.23 12.49 19.59
N ARG A 63 0.05 11.85 19.39
CA ARG A 63 -0.50 10.89 20.35
C ARG A 63 0.41 9.69 20.58
N VAL A 64 1.12 9.24 19.57
CA VAL A 64 2.00 8.05 19.64
C VAL A 64 3.46 8.38 19.92
N SER A 65 3.85 9.67 19.94
CA SER A 65 5.23 10.11 20.17
C SER A 65 5.80 9.51 21.48
N PRO A 66 7.08 9.08 21.51
CA PRO A 66 8.11 9.24 20.45
C PRO A 66 8.10 8.19 19.34
N ARG A 67 7.15 7.23 19.33
CA ARG A 67 7.02 6.24 18.27
C ARG A 67 6.59 6.94 16.96
N LYS A 68 7.14 6.50 15.84
CA LYS A 68 6.72 6.95 14.51
C LYS A 68 5.45 6.22 14.08
N LEU A 69 4.49 6.93 13.48
CA LEU A 69 3.27 6.40 12.88
C LEU A 69 3.33 6.61 11.38
N LEU A 70 3.25 5.52 10.62
CA LEU A 70 3.16 5.58 9.15
C LEU A 70 1.73 5.96 8.74
N VAL A 71 1.56 7.11 8.10
CA VAL A 71 0.27 7.55 7.54
C VAL A 71 0.26 7.32 6.05
N MET A 72 -0.75 6.58 5.56
CA MET A 72 -0.84 6.13 4.17
C MET A 72 -2.13 6.58 3.50
N VAL A 73 -2.11 6.62 2.17
CA VAL A 73 -3.28 6.93 1.32
C VAL A 73 -3.20 6.21 -0.03
N ASP A 74 -4.33 5.86 -0.63
CA ASP A 74 -4.40 5.50 -2.05
C ASP A 74 -4.50 6.77 -2.89
N GLN A 75 -3.42 7.22 -3.46
CA GLN A 75 -3.38 8.36 -4.39
C GLN A 75 -2.75 7.90 -5.70
N GLU A 76 -3.47 7.05 -6.45
CA GLU A 76 -3.04 6.52 -7.75
C GLU A 76 -3.28 7.54 -8.86
N GLY A 77 -4.40 8.23 -8.81
CA GLY A 77 -4.99 9.06 -9.86
C GLY A 77 -6.29 8.45 -10.41
N GLY A 78 -6.92 9.14 -11.33
CA GLY A 78 -8.17 8.70 -11.93
C GLY A 78 -9.24 8.38 -10.89
N ARG A 79 -9.82 7.16 -11.00
CA ARG A 79 -10.88 6.72 -10.08
C ARG A 79 -10.39 6.39 -8.67
N VAL A 80 -9.10 6.06 -8.49
CA VAL A 80 -8.51 5.73 -7.20
C VAL A 80 -7.64 6.89 -6.72
N ALA A 81 -8.28 7.89 -6.17
CA ALA A 81 -7.67 9.04 -5.55
C ALA A 81 -8.51 9.48 -4.36
N ARG A 82 -7.88 9.85 -3.24
CA ARG A 82 -8.55 10.35 -2.05
C ARG A 82 -8.45 11.87 -1.96
N PHE A 83 -7.37 12.41 -2.48
CA PHE A 83 -7.10 13.84 -2.60
C PHE A 83 -7.60 14.32 -3.97
N ARG A 84 -8.61 15.19 -3.96
CA ARG A 84 -9.32 15.64 -5.17
C ARG A 84 -9.55 17.15 -5.17
N GLU A 85 -9.91 17.68 -6.32
CA GLU A 85 -10.43 19.07 -6.42
C GLU A 85 -11.59 19.31 -5.44
N PRO A 86 -11.78 20.54 -4.98
CA PRO A 86 -11.07 21.77 -5.42
C PRO A 86 -9.75 22.05 -4.67
N HIS A 87 -9.33 21.18 -3.76
CA HIS A 87 -8.22 21.45 -2.85
C HIS A 87 -6.88 20.86 -3.31
N PHE A 88 -6.91 19.77 -4.09
CA PHE A 88 -5.74 19.05 -4.55
C PHE A 88 -5.69 19.01 -6.07
N THR A 89 -4.51 18.75 -6.63
CA THR A 89 -4.35 18.59 -8.08
C THR A 89 -5.09 17.36 -8.58
N THR A 90 -5.85 17.50 -9.66
CA THR A 90 -6.44 16.36 -10.36
C THR A 90 -5.34 15.54 -11.01
N ILE A 91 -5.15 14.32 -10.54
CA ILE A 91 -4.21 13.36 -11.10
C ILE A 91 -4.97 12.48 -12.09
N PRO A 92 -4.55 12.38 -13.37
CA PRO A 92 -5.20 11.51 -14.37
C PRO A 92 -5.01 10.04 -14.01
N SER A 93 -5.77 9.15 -14.71
CA SER A 93 -5.57 7.71 -14.57
C SER A 93 -4.17 7.30 -15.04
N ALA A 94 -3.66 6.17 -14.55
CA ALA A 94 -2.37 5.66 -14.99
C ALA A 94 -2.38 5.33 -16.50
N GLU A 95 -3.50 4.86 -17.04
CA GLU A 95 -3.68 4.66 -18.48
C GLU A 95 -3.49 5.96 -19.27
N ALA A 96 -4.08 7.07 -18.82
CA ALA A 96 -3.91 8.36 -19.47
C ALA A 96 -2.45 8.84 -19.39
N VAL A 97 -1.75 8.57 -18.30
CA VAL A 97 -0.32 8.84 -18.15
C VAL A 97 0.51 7.97 -19.10
N GLY A 98 0.20 6.68 -19.17
CA GLY A 98 0.88 5.72 -20.05
C GLY A 98 0.68 5.98 -21.54
N ASN A 99 -0.45 6.61 -21.90
CA ASN A 99 -0.76 7.03 -23.28
C ASN A 99 -0.23 8.42 -23.65
N ALA A 100 0.47 9.11 -22.75
CA ALA A 100 1.11 10.39 -23.06
C ALA A 100 2.25 10.23 -24.09
N ALA A 101 2.55 11.27 -24.85
CA ALA A 101 3.62 11.26 -25.86
C ALA A 101 4.99 10.88 -25.26
N ASP A 102 5.25 11.28 -24.02
CA ASP A 102 6.37 10.82 -23.18
C ASP A 102 5.81 10.32 -21.85
N ALA A 103 5.42 9.05 -21.81
CA ALA A 103 4.80 8.42 -20.63
C ALA A 103 5.73 8.41 -19.41
N VAL A 104 7.05 8.28 -19.62
CA VAL A 104 8.04 8.29 -18.54
C VAL A 104 8.17 9.67 -17.93
N HIS A 105 8.18 10.71 -18.74
CA HIS A 105 8.16 12.09 -18.25
C HIS A 105 6.85 12.40 -17.52
N ALA A 106 5.70 12.00 -18.08
CA ALA A 106 4.39 12.21 -17.48
C ALA A 106 4.28 11.51 -16.12
N ALA A 107 4.70 10.24 -16.03
CA ALA A 107 4.73 9.49 -14.77
C ALA A 107 5.66 10.15 -13.73
N ARG A 108 6.80 10.67 -14.15
CA ARG A 108 7.71 11.44 -13.27
C ARG A 108 7.03 12.70 -12.73
N VAL A 109 6.35 13.47 -13.58
CA VAL A 109 5.63 14.70 -13.15
C VAL A 109 4.50 14.35 -12.19
N VAL A 110 3.73 13.31 -12.49
CA VAL A 110 2.64 12.85 -11.61
C VAL A 110 3.18 12.40 -10.25
N GLY A 111 4.24 11.57 -10.24
CA GLY A 111 4.88 11.11 -8.99
C GLY A 111 5.42 12.28 -8.15
N ASP A 112 5.99 13.30 -8.79
CA ASP A 112 6.48 14.50 -8.14
C ASP A 112 5.35 15.29 -7.45
N VAL A 113 4.23 15.49 -8.14
CA VAL A 113 3.07 16.21 -7.61
C VAL A 113 2.38 15.43 -6.49
N VAL A 114 2.17 14.10 -6.67
CA VAL A 114 1.61 13.23 -5.63
C VAL A 114 2.48 13.26 -4.38
N GLY A 115 3.80 13.12 -4.54
CA GLY A 115 4.72 13.18 -3.41
C GLY A 115 4.71 14.54 -2.70
N LYS A 116 4.71 15.63 -3.46
CA LYS A 116 4.62 17.00 -2.93
C LYS A 116 3.35 17.19 -2.09
N GLU A 117 2.18 16.84 -2.63
CA GLU A 117 0.90 17.05 -1.96
C GLU A 117 0.69 16.13 -0.76
N CYS A 118 1.09 14.86 -0.84
CA CYS A 118 1.07 13.95 0.30
C CYS A 118 1.96 14.46 1.44
N ARG A 119 3.19 14.84 1.12
CA ARG A 119 4.13 15.39 2.12
C ARG A 119 3.59 16.63 2.80
N ALA A 120 2.99 17.55 2.02
CA ALA A 120 2.41 18.78 2.53
C ALA A 120 1.32 18.56 3.59
N VAL A 121 0.59 17.45 3.52
CA VAL A 121 -0.48 17.12 4.50
C VAL A 121 -0.06 16.06 5.51
N ASN A 122 1.24 15.85 5.73
CA ASN A 122 1.80 14.88 6.68
C ASN A 122 1.48 13.40 6.38
N VAL A 123 1.18 13.07 5.13
CA VAL A 123 1.07 11.70 4.64
C VAL A 123 2.45 11.20 4.20
N ASP A 124 2.86 10.04 4.71
CA ASP A 124 4.21 9.51 4.59
C ASP A 124 4.36 8.52 3.43
N MET A 125 3.25 7.91 2.98
CA MET A 125 3.25 6.90 1.93
C MET A 125 2.01 6.99 1.05
N THR A 126 2.19 6.80 -0.26
CA THR A 126 1.10 6.50 -1.17
C THR A 126 1.13 5.03 -1.59
N LEU A 127 -0.05 4.36 -1.58
CA LEU A 127 -0.21 3.02 -2.12
C LEU A 127 -0.32 3.09 -3.66
N ALA A 128 0.72 3.61 -4.27
CA ALA A 128 0.94 3.78 -5.71
C ALA A 128 2.45 3.69 -6.00
N PRO A 129 2.83 3.31 -7.23
CA PRO A 129 2.00 3.09 -8.41
C PRO A 129 1.45 1.67 -8.52
N VAL A 130 0.39 1.51 -9.34
CA VAL A 130 -0.01 0.21 -9.87
C VAL A 130 1.00 -0.21 -10.93
N VAL A 131 1.55 -1.42 -10.79
CA VAL A 131 2.52 -2.02 -11.72
C VAL A 131 1.98 -3.27 -12.41
N ASP A 132 0.67 -3.50 -12.29
CA ASP A 132 -0.03 -4.54 -13.03
C ASP A 132 0.00 -4.24 -14.53
N VAL A 133 0.17 -5.28 -15.35
CA VAL A 133 0.12 -5.19 -16.81
C VAL A 133 -1.29 -5.53 -17.26
N ASN A 134 -2.03 -4.57 -17.84
CA ASN A 134 -3.43 -4.76 -18.23
C ASN A 134 -3.53 -5.57 -19.53
N THR A 135 -3.34 -6.88 -19.45
CA THR A 135 -3.41 -7.79 -20.61
C THR A 135 -4.84 -8.28 -20.90
N ASN A 136 -5.74 -8.15 -19.92
CA ASN A 136 -7.16 -8.50 -20.09
C ASN A 136 -8.02 -7.24 -20.19
N PRO A 137 -8.57 -6.90 -21.37
CA PRO A 137 -9.41 -5.70 -21.52
C PRO A 137 -10.72 -5.74 -20.73
N ASN A 138 -11.12 -6.93 -20.26
CA ASN A 138 -12.31 -7.11 -19.42
C ASN A 138 -12.03 -6.97 -17.92
N ASN A 139 -10.79 -6.75 -17.53
CA ASN A 139 -10.42 -6.56 -16.14
C ASN A 139 -10.92 -5.19 -15.63
N VAL A 140 -12.05 -5.20 -14.92
CA VAL A 140 -12.67 -3.99 -14.35
C VAL A 140 -11.97 -3.49 -13.09
N VAL A 141 -11.19 -4.36 -12.43
CA VAL A 141 -10.47 -4.02 -11.18
C VAL A 141 -9.25 -3.16 -11.47
N ILE A 142 -8.43 -3.57 -12.40
CA ILE A 142 -7.22 -2.85 -12.82
C ILE A 142 -7.56 -1.85 -13.93
N GLY A 143 -7.89 -2.29 -15.13
CA GLY A 143 -8.30 -1.40 -16.22
C GLY A 143 -7.43 -0.16 -16.36
N ASP A 144 -8.04 1.02 -16.24
CA ASP A 144 -7.43 2.35 -16.35
C ASP A 144 -6.42 2.69 -15.22
N ARG A 145 -6.28 1.83 -14.21
CA ARG A 145 -5.27 1.97 -13.16
C ARG A 145 -3.88 1.51 -13.60
N ALA A 146 -3.75 0.74 -14.70
CA ALA A 146 -2.47 0.32 -15.25
C ALA A 146 -1.88 1.35 -16.21
N PHE A 147 -0.57 1.52 -16.21
CA PHE A 147 0.13 2.40 -17.17
C PHE A 147 0.11 1.86 -18.61
N GLY A 148 -0.22 0.60 -18.81
CA GLY A 148 -0.25 0.01 -20.15
C GLY A 148 -0.45 -1.50 -20.17
N THR A 149 -0.26 -2.06 -21.36
CA THR A 149 -0.52 -3.47 -21.68
C THR A 149 0.76 -4.27 -21.90
N THR A 150 1.92 -3.64 -21.75
CA THR A 150 3.23 -4.30 -21.91
C THR A 150 4.10 -4.10 -20.67
N PRO A 151 4.89 -5.12 -20.26
CA PRO A 151 5.75 -5.04 -19.08
C PRO A 151 6.71 -3.85 -19.10
N ASP A 152 7.36 -3.61 -20.26
CA ASP A 152 8.37 -2.56 -20.42
C ASP A 152 7.77 -1.17 -20.24
N ALA A 153 6.59 -0.90 -20.83
CA ALA A 153 5.92 0.39 -20.69
C ALA A 153 5.51 0.64 -19.23
N VAL A 154 4.92 -0.38 -18.57
CA VAL A 154 4.51 -0.29 -17.17
C VAL A 154 5.72 -0.11 -16.26
N GLY A 155 6.77 -0.91 -16.43
CA GLY A 155 7.99 -0.83 -15.61
C GLY A 155 8.69 0.51 -15.72
N ALA A 156 8.82 1.06 -16.94
CA ALA A 156 9.46 2.35 -17.19
C ALA A 156 8.69 3.51 -16.53
N ALA A 157 7.37 3.57 -16.71
CA ALA A 157 6.51 4.60 -16.13
C ALA A 157 6.47 4.48 -14.59
N ALA A 158 6.25 3.28 -14.06
CA ALA A 158 6.22 3.03 -12.62
C ALA A 158 7.56 3.40 -11.95
N GLY A 159 8.69 3.03 -12.55
CA GLY A 159 10.01 3.40 -12.04
C GLY A 159 10.23 4.92 -11.98
N ALA A 160 9.73 5.66 -12.97
CA ALA A 160 9.79 7.13 -12.98
C ALA A 160 8.92 7.75 -11.89
N PHE A 161 7.69 7.25 -11.71
CA PHE A 161 6.80 7.65 -10.62
C PHE A 161 7.44 7.43 -9.25
N ILE A 162 7.94 6.21 -9.00
CA ILE A 162 8.54 5.81 -7.71
C ILE A 162 9.68 6.77 -7.33
N ARG A 163 10.65 6.97 -8.22
CA ARG A 163 11.79 7.86 -7.96
C ARG A 163 11.34 9.29 -7.67
N ALA A 164 10.38 9.81 -8.43
CA ALA A 164 9.90 11.18 -8.26
C ALA A 164 9.13 11.36 -6.94
N CYS A 165 8.21 10.44 -6.61
CA CYS A 165 7.45 10.46 -5.36
C CYS A 165 8.39 10.37 -4.15
N GLN A 166 9.31 9.41 -4.16
CA GLN A 166 10.23 9.20 -3.04
C GLN A 166 11.26 10.32 -2.87
N SER A 167 11.61 11.04 -3.95
CA SER A 167 12.45 12.23 -3.84
C SER A 167 11.78 13.38 -3.07
N ARG A 168 10.45 13.34 -2.89
CA ARG A 168 9.68 14.27 -2.05
C ARG A 168 9.56 13.81 -0.60
N GLY A 169 10.20 12.68 -0.22
CA GLY A 169 10.13 12.11 1.12
C GLY A 169 8.82 11.37 1.40
N VAL A 170 8.11 10.92 0.36
CA VAL A 170 6.90 10.09 0.47
C VAL A 170 7.19 8.71 -0.10
N ALA A 171 7.02 7.67 0.69
CA ALA A 171 7.23 6.30 0.26
C ALA A 171 6.22 5.90 -0.82
N ALA A 172 6.68 5.15 -1.82
CA ALA A 172 5.85 4.55 -2.86
C ALA A 172 5.64 3.05 -2.58
N CYS A 173 4.53 2.51 -3.09
CA CYS A 173 4.17 1.11 -2.97
C CYS A 173 3.81 0.52 -4.34
N ALA A 174 4.59 -0.44 -4.82
CA ALA A 174 4.27 -1.18 -6.05
C ALA A 174 3.21 -2.24 -5.77
N LYS A 175 2.16 -2.31 -6.61
CA LYS A 175 1.03 -3.21 -6.42
C LYS A 175 0.40 -3.67 -7.73
N HIS A 176 -0.22 -4.83 -7.76
CA HIS A 176 -0.54 -5.81 -6.72
C HIS A 176 0.21 -7.11 -7.00
N TRP A 177 1.24 -7.42 -6.20
CA TRP A 177 2.08 -8.61 -6.40
C TRP A 177 1.26 -9.91 -6.33
N PRO A 178 1.50 -10.90 -7.21
CA PRO A 178 2.50 -10.97 -8.29
C PRO A 178 1.99 -10.49 -9.66
N GLY A 179 0.89 -9.75 -9.73
CA GLY A 179 0.23 -9.23 -10.91
C GLY A 179 -1.27 -9.57 -10.92
N HIS A 180 -2.11 -8.54 -11.07
CA HIS A 180 -3.57 -8.63 -11.05
C HIS A 180 -4.19 -8.21 -12.40
N GLY A 181 -3.35 -7.84 -13.40
CA GLY A 181 -3.83 -7.22 -14.64
C GLY A 181 -4.55 -8.14 -15.60
N ASP A 182 -4.49 -9.46 -15.42
CA ASP A 182 -5.12 -10.47 -16.29
C ASP A 182 -6.24 -11.28 -15.60
N THR A 183 -6.62 -10.95 -14.37
CA THR A 183 -7.71 -11.63 -13.68
C THR A 183 -9.07 -11.21 -14.22
N GLU A 184 -10.03 -12.12 -14.21
CA GLU A 184 -11.40 -11.87 -14.66
C GLU A 184 -12.32 -11.50 -13.48
N GLU A 185 -12.06 -12.07 -12.28
CA GLU A 185 -12.90 -11.86 -11.11
C GLU A 185 -12.46 -10.62 -10.31
N ASP A 186 -13.47 -9.95 -9.75
CA ASP A 186 -13.26 -8.87 -8.78
C ASP A 186 -12.95 -9.47 -7.39
N THR A 187 -11.73 -9.27 -6.91
CA THR A 187 -11.29 -9.74 -5.57
C THR A 187 -12.03 -9.10 -4.41
N HIS A 188 -12.78 -8.02 -4.65
CA HIS A 188 -13.69 -7.47 -3.63
C HIS A 188 -14.92 -8.38 -3.41
N ALA A 189 -15.30 -9.16 -4.43
CA ALA A 189 -16.46 -10.04 -4.36
C ALA A 189 -16.10 -11.53 -4.16
N ALA A 190 -15.01 -11.99 -4.77
CA ALA A 190 -14.56 -13.39 -4.73
C ALA A 190 -13.04 -13.50 -4.80
N LEU A 191 -12.52 -14.67 -4.49
CA LEU A 191 -11.10 -14.97 -4.61
C LEU A 191 -10.74 -15.20 -6.09
N ALA A 192 -10.08 -14.22 -6.71
CA ALA A 192 -9.64 -14.32 -8.09
C ALA A 192 -8.48 -15.31 -8.25
N ILE A 193 -8.40 -15.95 -9.41
CA ILE A 193 -7.36 -16.94 -9.72
C ILE A 193 -6.58 -16.50 -10.95
N THR A 194 -5.26 -16.44 -10.82
CA THR A 194 -4.34 -16.29 -11.95
C THR A 194 -4.04 -17.67 -12.52
N LYS A 195 -4.58 -17.97 -13.73
CA LYS A 195 -4.43 -19.27 -14.39
C LYS A 195 -3.08 -19.43 -15.12
N HIS A 196 -2.17 -18.51 -14.94
CA HIS A 196 -0.89 -18.47 -15.65
C HIS A 196 0.15 -19.38 -15.03
N SER A 197 0.97 -20.00 -15.91
CA SER A 197 2.17 -20.70 -15.51
C SER A 197 3.23 -19.73 -14.97
N LEU A 198 4.15 -20.24 -14.16
CA LEU A 198 5.29 -19.45 -13.69
C LEU A 198 6.13 -18.85 -14.84
N ALA A 199 6.22 -19.54 -16.00
CA ALA A 199 6.90 -19.01 -17.17
C ALA A 199 6.22 -17.73 -17.67
N ARG A 200 4.90 -17.75 -17.84
CA ARG A 200 4.14 -16.57 -18.26
C ARG A 200 4.27 -15.43 -17.24
N LEU A 201 4.16 -15.72 -15.93
CA LEU A 201 4.32 -14.70 -14.91
C LEU A 201 5.69 -14.03 -14.97
N ARG A 202 6.75 -14.79 -15.24
CA ARG A 202 8.12 -14.26 -15.41
C ARG A 202 8.30 -13.38 -16.65
N ASP A 203 7.52 -13.64 -17.68
CA ASP A 203 7.63 -12.92 -18.94
C ASP A 203 6.79 -11.62 -18.95
N VAL A 204 5.71 -11.55 -18.17
CA VAL A 204 4.74 -10.45 -18.26
C VAL A 204 4.46 -9.77 -16.92
N GLU A 205 3.99 -10.50 -15.90
CA GLU A 205 3.49 -9.89 -14.67
C GLU A 205 4.61 -9.46 -13.72
N ILE A 206 5.71 -10.23 -13.64
CA ILE A 206 6.81 -9.99 -12.70
C ILE A 206 7.78 -8.86 -13.14
N PRO A 207 8.12 -8.67 -14.43
CA PRO A 207 9.13 -7.69 -14.84
C PRO A 207 8.89 -6.26 -14.31
N PRO A 208 7.66 -5.68 -14.30
CA PRO A 208 7.45 -4.35 -13.74
C PRO A 208 7.78 -4.25 -12.24
N PHE A 209 7.60 -5.33 -11.46
CA PHE A 209 8.03 -5.36 -10.06
C PHE A 209 9.56 -5.38 -9.93
N VAL A 210 10.25 -6.09 -10.82
CA VAL A 210 11.72 -6.04 -10.87
C VAL A 210 12.20 -4.62 -11.14
N ASP A 211 11.55 -3.89 -12.05
CA ASP A 211 11.89 -2.50 -12.35
C ASP A 211 11.51 -1.54 -11.21
N ALA A 212 10.41 -1.79 -10.51
CA ALA A 212 10.06 -1.07 -9.30
C ALA A 212 11.11 -1.27 -8.19
N VAL A 213 11.60 -2.50 -8.00
CA VAL A 213 12.68 -2.80 -7.04
C VAL A 213 13.98 -2.11 -7.44
N LYS A 214 14.37 -2.14 -8.72
CA LYS A 214 15.52 -1.37 -9.23
C LYS A 214 15.36 0.14 -9.06
N ALA A 215 14.12 0.65 -9.11
CA ALA A 215 13.83 2.06 -8.84
C ALA A 215 13.88 2.42 -7.35
N GLY A 216 14.09 1.45 -6.46
CA GLY A 216 14.21 1.64 -5.02
C GLY A 216 12.85 1.78 -4.32
N VAL A 217 11.80 1.11 -4.80
CA VAL A 217 10.47 1.16 -4.17
C VAL A 217 10.53 0.76 -2.69
N ALA A 218 9.88 1.53 -1.84
CA ALA A 218 9.91 1.35 -0.38
C ALA A 218 9.09 0.15 0.08
N SER A 219 7.98 -0.15 -0.62
CA SER A 219 7.13 -1.29 -0.28
C SER A 219 6.49 -1.94 -1.50
N VAL A 220 6.04 -3.18 -1.31
CA VAL A 220 5.25 -3.95 -2.27
C VAL A 220 4.00 -4.47 -1.57
N LEU A 221 2.84 -4.27 -2.19
CA LEU A 221 1.57 -4.78 -1.71
C LEU A 221 1.21 -6.06 -2.47
N VAL A 222 0.85 -7.11 -1.72
CA VAL A 222 0.52 -8.44 -2.23
C VAL A 222 -0.98 -8.59 -2.32
N ALA A 223 -1.48 -8.95 -3.51
CA ALA A 223 -2.88 -9.16 -3.78
C ALA A 223 -3.47 -10.37 -3.05
N HIS A 224 -4.80 -10.37 -2.88
CA HIS A 224 -5.55 -11.55 -2.47
C HIS A 224 -6.01 -12.35 -3.70
N VAL A 225 -5.04 -12.85 -4.48
CA VAL A 225 -5.29 -13.70 -5.66
C VAL A 225 -4.65 -15.07 -5.45
N GLN A 226 -5.26 -16.11 -5.96
CA GLN A 226 -4.64 -17.44 -6.01
C GLN A 226 -3.70 -17.53 -7.21
N VAL A 227 -2.51 -18.07 -7.00
CA VAL A 227 -1.47 -18.18 -8.04
C VAL A 227 -0.92 -19.61 -8.09
N PRO A 228 -1.72 -20.58 -8.60
CA PRO A 228 -1.30 -22.00 -8.64
C PRO A 228 0.04 -22.22 -9.33
N GLY A 229 0.34 -21.42 -10.37
CA GLY A 229 1.60 -21.53 -11.11
C GLY A 229 2.87 -21.20 -10.31
N MET A 230 2.73 -20.59 -9.13
CA MET A 230 3.86 -20.34 -8.20
C MET A 230 3.92 -21.31 -7.04
N GLU A 231 2.90 -22.13 -6.84
CA GLU A 231 2.88 -23.14 -5.78
C GLU A 231 3.60 -24.42 -6.24
N ALA A 232 4.44 -24.97 -5.38
CA ALA A 232 5.03 -26.27 -5.64
C ALA A 232 3.95 -27.35 -5.52
N PRO A 233 3.91 -28.38 -6.43
CA PRO A 233 3.02 -29.50 -6.25
C PRO A 233 3.38 -30.23 -4.95
N LYS A 234 2.40 -30.36 -4.05
CA LYS A 234 2.60 -31.00 -2.73
C LYS A 234 2.79 -32.52 -2.83
N SER A 235 2.27 -33.13 -3.91
CA SER A 235 2.48 -34.55 -4.28
C SER A 235 2.10 -34.77 -5.74
N GLU A 236 2.52 -35.92 -6.32
CA GLU A 236 2.10 -36.32 -7.67
C GLU A 236 0.58 -36.51 -7.82
N ASN A 237 -0.14 -36.76 -6.71
CA ASN A 237 -1.60 -36.90 -6.68
C ASN A 237 -2.34 -35.57 -6.49
N ASP A 238 -1.65 -34.44 -6.25
CA ASP A 238 -2.24 -33.13 -6.03
C ASP A 238 -2.44 -32.34 -7.34
N ALA A 239 -1.97 -32.87 -8.47
CA ALA A 239 -2.14 -32.21 -9.77
C ALA A 239 -3.62 -31.98 -10.17
N GLU A 240 -4.56 -32.77 -9.61
CA GLU A 240 -6.00 -32.64 -9.83
C GLU A 240 -6.73 -31.77 -8.76
N LYS A 241 -6.06 -31.41 -7.63
CA LYS A 241 -6.68 -30.65 -6.54
C LYS A 241 -6.35 -29.14 -6.54
N THR A 242 -5.81 -28.62 -7.60
CA THR A 242 -5.05 -27.37 -7.63
C THR A 242 -5.88 -26.08 -7.45
N GLU A 243 -7.15 -26.04 -7.85
CA GLU A 243 -7.90 -24.77 -7.81
C GLU A 243 -8.51 -24.43 -6.43
N THR A 244 -8.90 -25.43 -5.64
CA THR A 244 -9.60 -25.19 -4.36
C THR A 244 -8.67 -25.18 -3.12
N SER A 245 -7.38 -25.50 -3.26
CA SER A 245 -6.44 -25.63 -2.14
C SER A 245 -5.27 -24.64 -2.15
N THR A 246 -5.17 -23.79 -3.16
CA THR A 246 -4.13 -22.75 -3.26
C THR A 246 -4.46 -21.59 -2.33
N PRO A 247 -3.56 -21.17 -1.41
CA PRO A 247 -3.80 -20.02 -0.58
C PRO A 247 -3.76 -18.71 -1.41
N PRO A 248 -4.40 -17.63 -0.95
CA PRO A 248 -4.17 -16.30 -1.51
C PRO A 248 -2.68 -15.94 -1.48
N ALA A 249 -2.20 -15.20 -2.46
CA ALA A 249 -0.79 -14.80 -2.58
C ALA A 249 -0.26 -14.14 -1.29
N SER A 250 -1.08 -13.32 -0.63
CA SER A 250 -0.74 -12.68 0.66
C SER A 250 -0.58 -13.66 1.84
N CYS A 251 -1.05 -14.90 1.70
CA CYS A 251 -0.91 -15.98 2.69
C CYS A 251 0.03 -17.08 2.20
N SER A 252 0.63 -16.94 1.00
CA SER A 252 1.48 -17.94 0.37
C SER A 252 2.97 -17.68 0.59
N ALA A 253 3.63 -18.58 1.31
CA ALA A 253 5.07 -18.52 1.47
C ALA A 253 5.81 -18.65 0.13
N ALA A 254 5.31 -19.44 -0.81
CA ALA A 254 5.92 -19.60 -2.14
C ALA A 254 5.91 -18.29 -2.92
N VAL A 255 4.76 -17.60 -2.94
CA VAL A 255 4.58 -16.34 -3.68
C VAL A 255 5.40 -15.20 -3.08
N VAL A 256 5.39 -15.06 -1.75
CA VAL A 256 6.12 -13.96 -1.08
C VAL A 256 7.62 -14.24 -1.04
N SER A 257 8.06 -15.50 -0.83
CA SER A 257 9.49 -15.86 -0.93
C SER A 257 10.05 -15.60 -2.33
N PHE A 258 9.26 -15.80 -3.38
CA PHE A 258 9.71 -15.47 -4.72
C PHE A 258 10.04 -13.97 -4.86
N LEU A 259 9.22 -13.09 -4.30
CA LEU A 259 9.50 -11.65 -4.25
C LEU A 259 10.79 -11.36 -3.47
N ARG A 260 10.95 -11.99 -2.30
CA ARG A 260 12.13 -11.81 -1.45
C ARG A 260 13.41 -12.31 -2.09
N GLU A 261 13.41 -13.54 -2.59
CA GLU A 261 14.61 -14.26 -2.96
C GLU A 261 14.95 -14.16 -4.45
N ARG A 262 13.94 -14.14 -5.34
CA ARG A 262 14.16 -14.13 -6.79
C ARG A 262 14.12 -12.73 -7.39
N VAL A 263 13.23 -11.88 -6.88
CA VAL A 263 13.20 -10.46 -7.27
C VAL A 263 14.19 -9.64 -6.43
N GLY A 264 14.53 -10.11 -5.24
CA GLY A 264 15.53 -9.49 -4.36
C GLY A 264 14.96 -8.31 -3.55
N PHE A 265 13.66 -8.32 -3.22
CA PHE A 265 13.02 -7.24 -2.49
C PHE A 265 13.25 -7.33 -0.98
N GLY A 266 14.01 -6.38 -0.43
CA GLY A 266 14.32 -6.29 1.01
C GLY A 266 13.43 -5.34 1.81
N GLY A 267 12.55 -4.56 1.17
CA GLY A 267 11.67 -3.58 1.81
C GLY A 267 10.44 -4.17 2.48
N VAL A 268 9.47 -3.31 2.82
CA VAL A 268 8.23 -3.71 3.50
C VAL A 268 7.27 -4.38 2.52
N VAL A 269 6.82 -5.59 2.85
CA VAL A 269 5.74 -6.30 2.15
C VAL A 269 4.45 -6.11 2.94
N MET A 270 3.39 -5.64 2.26
CA MET A 270 2.06 -5.45 2.87
C MET A 270 1.05 -6.41 2.26
N SER A 271 0.04 -6.79 3.04
CA SER A 271 -1.16 -7.40 2.47
C SER A 271 -2.02 -6.35 1.76
N ASP A 272 -2.88 -6.76 0.87
CA ASP A 272 -4.06 -5.98 0.50
C ASP A 272 -5.05 -5.92 1.68
N ASP A 273 -6.18 -5.22 1.54
CA ASP A 273 -7.15 -5.08 2.61
C ASP A 273 -7.72 -6.44 3.05
N MET A 274 -7.45 -6.81 4.29
CA MET A 274 -7.89 -8.07 4.90
C MET A 274 -9.42 -8.19 4.98
N GLU A 275 -10.15 -7.12 4.73
CA GLU A 275 -11.62 -7.08 4.75
C GLU A 275 -12.24 -7.34 3.36
N MET A 276 -11.41 -7.53 2.33
CA MET A 276 -11.90 -7.91 0.99
C MET A 276 -12.58 -9.29 1.04
N GLY A 277 -13.66 -9.42 0.25
CA GLY A 277 -14.46 -10.65 0.17
C GLY A 277 -13.65 -11.92 -0.13
N ALA A 278 -12.51 -11.77 -0.81
CA ALA A 278 -11.55 -12.84 -1.05
C ALA A 278 -11.05 -13.53 0.24
N LEU A 279 -10.91 -12.80 1.35
CA LEU A 279 -10.47 -13.36 2.64
C LEU A 279 -11.61 -13.55 3.65
N ALA A 280 -12.72 -12.83 3.52
CA ALA A 280 -13.84 -12.94 4.45
C ALA A 280 -14.40 -14.36 4.57
N ASN A 281 -14.28 -15.14 3.50
CA ASN A 281 -14.73 -16.53 3.41
C ASN A 281 -13.57 -17.55 3.49
N ALA A 282 -12.34 -17.09 3.73
CA ALA A 282 -11.19 -17.99 3.85
C ALA A 282 -11.28 -18.85 5.12
N PRO A 283 -10.83 -20.12 5.10
CA PRO A 283 -10.80 -20.96 6.29
C PRO A 283 -10.03 -20.30 7.44
N GLY A 284 -10.67 -20.16 8.60
CA GLY A 284 -10.06 -19.52 9.78
C GLY A 284 -10.15 -17.99 9.83
N GLY A 285 -10.77 -17.35 8.81
CA GLY A 285 -11.04 -15.91 8.79
C GLY A 285 -9.78 -15.04 8.70
N VAL A 286 -9.96 -13.73 8.92
CA VAL A 286 -8.90 -12.72 8.84
C VAL A 286 -7.74 -13.04 9.79
N GLY A 287 -8.03 -13.54 10.99
CA GLY A 287 -7.00 -13.86 11.99
C GLY A 287 -6.03 -14.94 11.51
N GLN A 288 -6.53 -16.01 10.89
CA GLN A 288 -5.67 -17.06 10.34
C GLN A 288 -4.88 -16.55 9.12
N CYS A 289 -5.52 -15.79 8.24
CA CYS A 289 -4.82 -15.19 7.10
C CYS A 289 -3.68 -14.24 7.54
N ALA A 290 -3.85 -13.49 8.62
CA ALA A 290 -2.77 -12.67 9.18
C ALA A 290 -1.60 -13.52 9.69
N VAL A 291 -1.87 -14.65 10.35
CA VAL A 291 -0.84 -15.57 10.84
C VAL A 291 -0.13 -16.26 9.67
N ASP A 292 -0.86 -16.72 8.67
CA ASP A 292 -0.28 -17.34 7.47
C ASP A 292 0.59 -16.34 6.69
N GLY A 293 0.10 -15.09 6.55
CA GLY A 293 0.86 -14.00 5.95
C GLY A 293 2.13 -13.66 6.72
N LEU A 294 2.09 -13.67 8.05
CA LEU A 294 3.28 -13.51 8.90
C LEU A 294 4.33 -14.59 8.58
N HIS A 295 3.91 -15.84 8.51
CA HIS A 295 4.81 -16.95 8.13
C HIS A 295 5.28 -16.85 6.68
N ALA A 296 4.45 -16.30 5.79
CA ALA A 296 4.81 -16.01 4.40
C ALA A 296 5.73 -14.79 4.24
N THR A 297 6.09 -14.09 5.31
CA THR A 297 6.97 -12.90 5.33
C THR A 297 6.32 -11.57 4.94
N VAL A 298 5.01 -11.46 5.07
CA VAL A 298 4.30 -10.19 5.08
C VAL A 298 4.63 -9.44 6.36
N ASP A 299 4.89 -8.14 6.25
CA ASP A 299 5.35 -7.28 7.35
C ASP A 299 4.25 -6.38 7.92
N LEU A 300 3.23 -6.02 7.09
CA LEU A 300 2.16 -5.12 7.48
C LEU A 300 0.81 -5.62 6.93
N PHE A 301 -0.18 -5.73 7.80
CA PHE A 301 -1.52 -6.21 7.48
C PHE A 301 -2.51 -5.06 7.46
N LEU A 302 -3.18 -4.83 6.33
CA LEU A 302 -4.15 -3.75 6.17
C LEU A 302 -5.54 -4.21 6.55
N ALA A 303 -6.18 -3.57 7.55
CA ALA A 303 -7.58 -3.73 7.90
C ALA A 303 -8.25 -2.35 7.90
N CYS A 304 -8.90 -2.02 6.78
CA CYS A 304 -9.11 -0.64 6.38
C CYS A 304 -10.40 -0.01 6.93
N HIS A 305 -11.31 -0.81 7.50
CA HIS A 305 -12.66 -0.32 7.81
C HIS A 305 -13.13 -0.63 9.23
N ALA A 306 -13.30 -1.90 9.57
CA ALA A 306 -13.97 -2.31 10.80
C ALA A 306 -13.00 -2.53 11.97
N GLU A 307 -13.21 -1.84 13.09
CA GLU A 307 -12.44 -2.03 14.32
C GLU A 307 -12.36 -3.51 14.75
N ARG A 308 -13.46 -4.26 14.55
CA ARG A 308 -13.51 -5.69 14.88
C ARG A 308 -12.45 -6.49 14.11
N THR A 309 -12.31 -6.26 12.81
CA THR A 309 -11.36 -6.96 11.93
C THR A 309 -9.91 -6.62 12.32
N GLN A 310 -9.67 -5.35 12.63
CA GLN A 310 -8.37 -4.85 13.10
C GLN A 310 -7.95 -5.54 14.40
N LEU A 311 -8.87 -5.64 15.35
CA LEU A 311 -8.63 -6.32 16.64
C LEU A 311 -8.47 -7.83 16.47
N GLU A 312 -9.19 -8.46 15.54
CA GLU A 312 -9.06 -9.89 15.22
C GLU A 312 -7.67 -10.21 14.66
N ALA A 313 -7.21 -9.44 13.67
CA ALA A 313 -5.86 -9.60 13.11
C ALA A 313 -4.78 -9.39 14.18
N LEU A 314 -4.88 -8.31 14.96
CA LEU A 314 -3.93 -8.01 16.04
C LEU A 314 -3.86 -9.13 17.08
N ASP A 315 -5.01 -9.64 17.53
CA ASP A 315 -5.08 -10.67 18.57
C ASP A 315 -4.59 -12.04 18.05
N ALA A 316 -4.85 -12.37 16.78
CA ALA A 316 -4.32 -13.57 16.15
C ALA A 316 -2.78 -13.54 16.04
N LEU A 317 -2.22 -12.44 15.55
CA LEU A 317 -0.77 -12.22 15.49
C LEU A 317 -0.13 -12.30 16.89
N ARG A 318 -0.71 -11.61 17.87
CA ARG A 318 -0.24 -11.66 19.25
C ARG A 318 -0.19 -13.09 19.78
N ARG A 319 -1.28 -13.86 19.63
CA ARG A 319 -1.33 -15.26 20.08
C ARG A 319 -0.31 -16.14 19.38
N ALA A 320 -0.09 -15.95 18.07
CA ALA A 320 0.92 -16.70 17.32
C ALA A 320 2.33 -16.42 17.86
N ILE A 321 2.65 -15.14 18.14
CA ILE A 321 3.94 -14.73 18.69
C ILE A 321 4.13 -15.24 20.13
N GLU A 322 3.07 -15.24 20.96
CA GLU A 322 3.13 -15.75 22.34
C GLU A 322 3.35 -17.25 22.41
N ARG A 323 2.76 -18.03 21.49
CA ARG A 323 2.89 -19.48 21.43
C ARG A 323 4.25 -19.94 20.90
N ASP A 324 4.99 -19.06 20.24
CA ASP A 324 6.32 -19.34 19.69
C ASP A 324 7.39 -19.22 20.80
N VAL A 325 7.45 -20.25 21.64
CA VAL A 325 8.26 -20.27 22.88
C VAL A 325 9.75 -20.27 22.59
N ASP A 326 10.19 -20.98 21.54
CA ASP A 326 11.60 -21.05 21.13
C ASP A 326 12.03 -19.85 20.26
N GLY A 327 11.09 -19.03 19.83
CA GLY A 327 11.34 -17.82 19.04
C GLY A 327 11.80 -18.09 17.61
N SER A 328 11.68 -19.30 17.12
CA SER A 328 12.16 -19.69 15.77
C SER A 328 11.17 -19.41 14.65
N GLY A 329 9.90 -19.22 14.98
CA GLY A 329 8.78 -19.06 14.05
C GLY A 329 8.22 -17.64 14.01
N ALA A 330 6.99 -17.45 14.54
CA ALA A 330 6.22 -16.20 14.49
C ALA A 330 6.93 -15.01 15.15
N ARG A 331 7.62 -15.22 16.28
CA ARG A 331 8.35 -14.16 16.99
C ARG A 331 9.53 -13.64 16.16
N ARG A 332 10.30 -14.53 15.57
CA ARG A 332 11.40 -14.14 14.65
C ARG A 332 10.87 -13.34 13.47
N ARG A 333 9.78 -13.83 12.84
CA ARG A 333 9.14 -13.13 11.71
C ARG A 333 8.63 -11.74 12.10
N ALA A 334 7.97 -11.60 13.25
CA ALA A 334 7.50 -10.32 13.75
C ALA A 334 8.65 -9.35 14.08
N THR A 335 9.77 -9.86 14.57
CA THR A 335 10.97 -9.05 14.81
C THR A 335 11.56 -8.54 13.49
N GLU A 336 11.71 -9.38 12.49
CA GLU A 336 12.17 -9.00 11.15
C GLU A 336 11.22 -7.98 10.47
N ALA A 337 9.90 -8.16 10.62
CA ALA A 337 8.91 -7.22 10.12
C ALA A 337 9.05 -5.85 10.80
N ARG A 338 9.18 -5.82 12.12
CA ARG A 338 9.43 -4.57 12.88
C ARG A 338 10.69 -3.85 12.41
N GLU A 339 11.77 -4.57 12.15
CA GLU A 339 13.02 -3.97 11.65
C GLU A 339 12.82 -3.29 10.29
N ARG A 340 12.10 -3.94 9.35
CA ARG A 340 11.77 -3.34 8.05
C ARG A 340 10.84 -2.16 8.18
N LEU A 341 9.79 -2.26 9.01
CA LEU A 341 8.85 -1.17 9.28
C LEU A 341 9.55 0.04 9.91
N ARG A 342 10.48 -0.22 10.84
CA ARG A 342 11.30 0.83 11.45
C ARG A 342 12.21 1.50 10.43
N ALA A 343 12.90 0.74 9.59
CA ALA A 343 13.76 1.29 8.54
C ALA A 343 12.96 2.17 7.57
N LEU A 344 11.76 1.73 7.17
CA LEU A 344 10.85 2.53 6.34
C LEU A 344 10.41 3.81 7.06
N ALA A 345 10.02 3.70 8.33
CA ALA A 345 9.61 4.86 9.12
C ALA A 345 10.78 5.85 9.35
N ASP A 346 12.01 5.34 9.53
CA ASP A 346 13.18 6.21 9.68
C ASP A 346 13.51 6.97 8.39
N ALA A 347 13.22 6.38 7.23
CA ALA A 347 13.46 7.01 5.94
C ALA A 347 12.38 8.03 5.51
N PHE A 348 11.11 7.81 5.87
CA PHE A 348 9.99 8.55 5.29
C PHE A 348 9.07 9.24 6.30
N VAL A 349 9.05 8.82 7.57
CA VAL A 349 8.10 9.35 8.56
C VAL A 349 8.71 10.50 9.36
N ASP A 350 8.08 11.66 9.28
CA ASP A 350 8.40 12.80 10.14
C ASP A 350 7.97 12.56 11.59
N GLY A 351 8.78 13.08 12.51
CA GLY A 351 8.41 13.12 13.93
C GLY A 351 7.22 14.06 14.21
N ALA A 352 6.65 13.94 15.40
CA ALA A 352 5.47 14.71 15.82
C ALA A 352 5.68 16.23 15.73
N ASP A 353 6.85 16.72 16.12
CA ASP A 353 7.14 18.18 16.12
C ASP A 353 7.19 18.74 14.69
N ALA A 354 7.78 18.01 13.75
CA ALA A 354 7.83 18.42 12.34
C ALA A 354 6.43 18.39 11.71
N ALA A 355 5.62 17.36 12.01
CA ALA A 355 4.25 17.28 11.55
C ALA A 355 3.36 18.42 12.11
N GLU A 356 3.54 18.77 13.37
CA GLU A 356 2.83 19.90 13.99
C GLU A 356 3.24 21.23 13.36
N ALA A 357 4.54 21.45 13.13
CA ALA A 357 5.03 22.65 12.47
C ALA A 357 4.45 22.79 11.04
N ASN A 358 4.40 21.68 10.30
CA ASN A 358 3.83 21.65 8.96
C ASN A 358 2.32 21.95 8.96
N ALA A 359 1.55 21.37 9.88
CA ALA A 359 0.12 21.63 10.01
C ALA A 359 -0.16 23.12 10.29
N ARG A 360 0.60 23.73 11.21
CA ARG A 360 0.50 25.18 11.50
C ARG A 360 0.85 26.05 10.29
N ALA A 361 1.86 25.67 9.51
CA ALA A 361 2.23 26.40 8.30
C ALA A 361 1.10 26.40 7.27
N ILE A 362 0.42 25.27 7.05
CA ILE A 362 -0.73 25.17 6.16
C ILE A 362 -1.92 25.97 6.70
N GLU A 363 -2.20 25.93 7.99
CA GLU A 363 -3.29 26.69 8.61
C GLU A 363 -3.09 28.21 8.48
N SER A 364 -1.87 28.68 8.73
CA SER A 364 -1.55 30.11 8.62
C SER A 364 -1.58 30.61 7.18
N SER A 365 -1.36 29.74 6.20
CA SER A 365 -1.42 30.07 4.77
C SER A 365 -2.83 30.03 4.18
N ALA A 366 -3.84 29.55 4.93
CA ALA A 366 -5.24 29.47 4.49
C ALA A 366 -5.88 30.84 4.15
N GLY A 367 -5.21 31.98 4.48
CA GLY A 367 -5.61 33.33 4.09
C GLY A 367 -5.15 33.79 2.70
N GLY A 368 -4.41 32.97 1.92
CA GLY A 368 -3.97 33.40 0.58
C GLY A 368 -3.00 32.50 -0.16
N THR A 369 -2.25 31.61 0.51
CA THR A 369 -1.10 30.91 -0.09
C THR A 369 -1.08 29.39 0.09
N THR A 370 -2.17 28.75 0.56
CA THR A 370 -2.28 27.28 0.64
C THR A 370 -2.04 26.61 -0.72
N ARG A 371 -2.33 27.35 -1.81
CA ARG A 371 -2.09 26.90 -3.19
C ARG A 371 -0.60 26.77 -3.57
N GLU A 372 0.32 27.25 -2.74
CA GLU A 372 1.76 27.08 -2.97
C GLU A 372 2.21 25.63 -2.68
N TYR A 373 1.54 24.96 -1.73
CA TYR A 373 1.91 23.61 -1.28
C TYR A 373 1.00 22.52 -1.83
N VAL A 374 -0.29 22.81 -2.01
CA VAL A 374 -1.31 21.81 -2.40
C VAL A 374 -2.28 22.44 -3.40
N GLY A 375 -2.61 21.71 -4.47
CA GLY A 375 -3.53 22.16 -5.52
C GLY A 375 -3.03 23.39 -6.28
N ALA A 376 -1.72 23.57 -6.38
CA ALA A 376 -1.13 24.69 -7.05
C ALA A 376 -1.52 24.73 -8.53
N PRO A 377 -1.96 25.89 -9.09
CA PRO A 377 -2.27 25.99 -10.52
C PRO A 377 -1.11 25.60 -11.43
N GLU A 378 0.13 25.79 -10.96
CA GLU A 378 1.34 25.35 -11.63
C GLU A 378 1.44 23.85 -11.71
N ASP A 379 1.19 23.12 -10.62
CA ASP A 379 1.23 21.65 -10.60
C ASP A 379 0.13 21.07 -11.49
N ALA A 380 -1.07 21.63 -11.45
CA ALA A 380 -2.14 21.26 -12.35
C ALA A 380 -1.77 21.49 -13.83
N ARG A 381 -1.06 22.59 -14.14
CA ARG A 381 -0.56 22.84 -15.49
C ARG A 381 0.51 21.83 -15.88
N ARG A 382 1.52 21.61 -15.03
CA ARG A 382 2.59 20.61 -15.27
C ARG A 382 2.03 19.22 -15.58
N VAL A 383 1.03 18.79 -14.82
CA VAL A 383 0.36 17.48 -15.04
C VAL A 383 -0.38 17.46 -16.38
N ARG A 384 -1.17 18.51 -16.70
CA ARG A 384 -1.87 18.60 -17.99
C ARG A 384 -0.91 18.60 -19.17
N ASP A 385 0.14 19.43 -19.12
CA ASP A 385 1.11 19.56 -20.20
C ASP A 385 1.86 18.23 -20.43
N ALA A 386 2.27 17.53 -19.35
CA ALA A 386 2.96 16.27 -19.44
C ALA A 386 2.07 15.12 -19.95
N CYS A 387 0.78 15.09 -19.56
CA CYS A 387 -0.13 14.02 -19.93
C CYS A 387 -0.92 14.29 -21.22
N GLY A 388 -0.82 15.50 -21.80
CA GLY A 388 -1.56 15.86 -23.02
C GLY A 388 -3.09 15.92 -22.82
N THR A 389 -3.55 16.01 -21.58
CA THR A 389 -4.96 16.04 -21.25
C THR A 389 -5.49 17.47 -21.31
N THR A 390 -6.32 17.78 -22.33
CA THR A 390 -7.14 18.99 -22.29
C THR A 390 -8.28 18.76 -21.27
N PRO A 391 -8.59 19.73 -20.39
CA PRO A 391 -9.77 19.59 -19.53
C PRO A 391 -11.00 19.39 -20.41
N ARG A 392 -11.73 18.30 -20.26
CA ARG A 392 -13.14 18.28 -20.69
C ARG A 392 -13.85 19.23 -19.73
N LEU A 393 -14.24 20.41 -20.26
CA LEU A 393 -15.12 21.36 -19.61
C LEU A 393 -16.45 20.70 -19.25
#